data_d400f370281c2ef6114e382ae58b23a4
#
_entry.id   d400f370281c2ef6114e382ae58b23a4
#
_cell.length_a   1.000
_cell.length_b   1.000
_cell.length_c   1.000
_cell.angle_alpha   90.00
_cell.angle_beta   90.00
_cell.angle_gamma   90.00
#
_symmetry.space_group_name_H-M   'P 1'
#
loop_
_entity.id
_entity.type
_entity.pdbx_description
1 polymer ?
#
loop_
_entity_poly.entity_id
_entity_poly.type
_entity_poly.pdbx_seq_one_letter_code
_entity_poly.pdbx_strand_id
1 'polypeptide(L)'
;MILPHWPFEPTPDSKDWDPKSEGAEGGGQTQKNPKYFREMVAYVDKIIGKIVAKVEEEGLTEKTLIIFTGDNGTATSVRGVMNGRVIQGGKGSMPDAGNHVPFIARWPGTIKAGQTTRAIVNFSDILPTIAEVGGAKMEHKIDGVSFLGHLKGGKPAREVSYCWYARNGGPKGKEFARTADWKLYPNGKFYNVYMDVLEKNPVSPGKLNSKTRAIRAQLQKELDRMKGTRTKFDLSKYKKKK
;
A
#
# COMPACT_ATOMS: atom_id res chain seq x y z
N MET A 1 14.34 -7.52 0.53
CA MET A 1 13.18 -6.83 1.10
C MET A 1 13.57 -6.33 2.48
N ILE A 2 13.48 -5.03 2.74
CA ILE A 2 13.91 -4.40 3.99
C ILE A 2 12.63 -3.98 4.72
N LEU A 3 12.25 -4.63 5.81
CA LEU A 3 10.93 -4.43 6.41
C LEU A 3 10.98 -4.38 7.92
N PRO A 4 10.26 -3.45 8.56
CA PRO A 4 9.73 -3.71 9.88
C PRO A 4 8.55 -4.68 9.77
N HIS A 5 8.77 -5.94 10.08
CA HIS A 5 7.74 -6.98 10.01
C HIS A 5 7.64 -7.73 11.35
N TRP A 6 6.51 -8.39 11.58
CA TRP A 6 6.38 -9.30 12.70
C TRP A 6 7.19 -10.59 12.44
N PRO A 7 7.91 -11.12 13.44
CA PRO A 7 8.07 -10.57 14.79
C PRO A 7 8.93 -9.31 14.82
N PHE A 8 8.59 -8.34 15.71
CA PHE A 8 9.42 -7.16 15.92
C PHE A 8 10.55 -7.51 16.89
N GLU A 9 11.77 -7.32 16.46
CA GLU A 9 12.99 -7.74 17.12
C GLU A 9 13.98 -6.57 17.23
N PRO A 10 14.94 -6.67 18.16
CA PRO A 10 16.08 -5.74 18.16
C PRO A 10 16.75 -5.69 16.80
N THR A 11 17.24 -4.54 16.41
CA THR A 11 18.08 -4.34 15.22
C THR A 11 19.54 -4.29 15.60
N PRO A 12 20.50 -4.41 14.67
CA PRO A 12 21.93 -4.23 14.96
C PRO A 12 22.29 -2.91 15.66
N ASP A 13 21.43 -1.89 15.56
CA ASP A 13 21.63 -0.61 16.24
C ASP A 13 20.95 -0.58 17.64
N SER A 14 20.22 -1.61 18.00
CA SER A 14 19.56 -1.71 19.31
C SER A 14 20.55 -2.11 20.41
N LYS A 15 20.39 -1.55 21.60
CA LYS A 15 21.11 -2.01 22.80
C LYS A 15 20.75 -3.44 23.22
N ASP A 16 19.60 -3.92 22.79
CA ASP A 16 19.11 -5.27 23.08
C ASP A 16 19.52 -6.29 22.00
N TRP A 17 20.32 -5.88 21.00
CA TRP A 17 20.81 -6.78 19.94
C TRP A 17 21.76 -7.83 20.49
N ASP A 18 21.50 -9.09 20.15
CA ASP A 18 22.41 -10.20 20.45
C ASP A 18 23.06 -10.71 19.16
N PRO A 19 24.34 -10.42 18.93
CA PRO A 19 25.05 -10.87 17.73
C PRO A 19 25.22 -12.40 17.63
N LYS A 20 25.04 -13.12 18.74
CA LYS A 20 25.10 -14.61 18.76
C LYS A 20 23.77 -15.24 18.35
N SER A 21 22.67 -14.47 18.36
CA SER A 21 21.37 -14.90 17.90
C SER A 21 21.19 -14.69 16.39
N GLU A 22 22.22 -14.80 15.60
CA GLU A 22 22.11 -14.75 14.14
C GLU A 22 21.31 -15.95 13.66
N GLY A 23 20.01 -15.74 13.52
CA GLY A 23 19.10 -16.73 12.97
C GLY A 23 19.00 -16.60 11.47
N ALA A 24 19.02 -17.73 10.82
CA ALA A 24 18.55 -17.87 9.46
C ALA A 24 17.10 -17.34 9.35
N GLU A 25 16.83 -16.67 8.26
CA GLU A 25 15.49 -16.34 7.73
C GLU A 25 14.39 -16.03 8.75
N GLY A 26 14.31 -14.76 9.16
CA GLY A 26 13.06 -14.26 9.75
C GLY A 26 12.96 -14.31 11.26
N GLY A 27 14.03 -14.15 11.99
CA GLY A 27 13.94 -13.94 13.42
C GLY A 27 14.98 -14.67 14.24
N GLY A 28 16.19 -14.14 14.21
CA GLY A 28 17.28 -14.65 15.03
C GLY A 28 17.26 -14.18 16.46
N GLN A 29 16.58 -13.08 16.73
CA GLN A 29 16.58 -12.51 18.07
C GLN A 29 15.58 -13.21 18.97
N THR A 30 15.98 -13.51 20.20
CA THR A 30 15.13 -14.16 21.21
C THR A 30 14.04 -13.23 21.74
N GLN A 31 14.31 -11.91 21.73
CA GLN A 31 13.38 -10.89 22.21
C GLN A 31 12.44 -10.46 21.08
N LYS A 32 11.13 -10.70 21.27
CA LYS A 32 10.06 -10.32 20.33
C LYS A 32 9.06 -9.42 21.02
N ASN A 33 9.06 -8.13 20.68
CA ASN A 33 8.18 -7.16 21.34
C ASN A 33 7.80 -6.01 20.40
N PRO A 34 6.53 -5.56 20.39
CA PRO A 34 6.10 -4.38 19.63
C PRO A 34 6.92 -3.10 19.89
N LYS A 35 7.62 -2.98 21.04
CA LYS A 35 8.51 -1.85 21.34
C LYS A 35 9.60 -1.65 20.28
N TYR A 36 10.07 -2.73 19.66
CA TYR A 36 11.13 -2.69 18.65
C TYR A 36 10.66 -2.18 17.29
N PHE A 37 9.36 -2.04 17.05
CA PHE A 37 8.85 -1.52 15.77
C PHE A 37 9.46 -0.18 15.39
N ARG A 38 9.58 0.75 16.36
CA ARG A 38 10.20 2.07 16.12
C ARG A 38 11.68 1.95 15.73
N GLU A 39 12.42 1.09 16.40
CA GLU A 39 13.83 0.84 16.10
C GLU A 39 14.00 0.22 14.71
N MET A 40 13.14 -0.75 14.35
CA MET A 40 13.15 -1.34 13.02
C MET A 40 12.83 -0.32 11.92
N VAL A 41 11.90 0.61 12.16
CA VAL A 41 11.61 1.71 11.21
C VAL A 41 12.84 2.60 11.03
N ALA A 42 13.50 3.01 12.12
CA ALA A 42 14.70 3.82 12.07
C ALA A 42 15.86 3.08 11.35
N TYR A 43 15.99 1.78 11.59
CA TYR A 43 17.00 0.95 10.92
C TYR A 43 16.72 0.82 9.41
N VAL A 44 15.47 0.65 9.02
CA VAL A 44 15.06 0.64 7.58
C VAL A 44 15.41 1.99 6.94
N ASP A 45 15.11 3.10 7.58
CA ASP A 45 15.45 4.43 7.09
C ASP A 45 16.98 4.59 6.88
N LYS A 46 17.79 4.15 7.84
CA LYS A 46 19.26 4.10 7.73
C LYS A 46 19.71 3.28 6.53
N ILE A 47 19.13 2.10 6.29
CA ILE A 47 19.50 1.25 5.14
C ILE A 47 19.11 1.92 3.82
N ILE A 48 17.93 2.52 3.75
CA ILE A 48 17.49 3.28 2.56
C ILE A 48 18.44 4.44 2.30
N GLY A 49 18.87 5.15 3.35
CA GLY A 49 19.88 6.23 3.25
C GLY A 49 21.18 5.73 2.61
N LYS A 50 21.68 4.54 3.01
CA LYS A 50 22.87 3.93 2.41
C LYS A 50 22.66 3.61 0.91
N ILE A 51 21.49 3.11 0.52
CA ILE A 51 21.17 2.82 -0.89
C ILE A 51 21.17 4.13 -1.69
N VAL A 52 20.52 5.18 -1.18
CA VAL A 52 20.47 6.48 -1.84
C VAL A 52 21.88 7.07 -2.01
N ALA A 53 22.70 7.04 -0.93
CA ALA A 53 24.07 7.51 -0.97
C ALA A 53 24.91 6.73 -2.00
N LYS A 54 24.72 5.41 -2.09
CA LYS A 54 25.45 4.60 -3.08
C LYS A 54 25.07 4.94 -4.52
N VAL A 55 23.79 5.21 -4.80
CA VAL A 55 23.34 5.69 -6.12
C VAL A 55 23.97 7.05 -6.47
N GLU A 56 24.15 7.92 -5.48
CA GLU A 56 24.82 9.23 -5.64
C GLU A 56 26.32 9.08 -5.91
N GLU A 57 27.01 8.23 -5.13
CA GLU A 57 28.43 7.91 -5.29
C GLU A 57 28.74 7.36 -6.68
N GLU A 58 27.86 6.50 -7.23
CA GLU A 58 28.01 5.93 -8.57
C GLU A 58 27.62 6.90 -9.72
N GLY A 59 27.24 8.14 -9.40
CA GLY A 59 26.81 9.12 -10.41
C GLY A 59 25.53 8.77 -11.15
N LEU A 60 24.66 7.93 -10.53
CA LEU A 60 23.43 7.43 -11.14
C LEU A 60 22.18 8.20 -10.71
N THR A 61 22.32 9.27 -9.94
CA THR A 61 21.23 10.02 -9.32
C THR A 61 20.12 10.42 -10.32
N GLU A 62 20.49 10.99 -11.46
CA GLU A 62 19.53 11.45 -12.47
C GLU A 62 19.01 10.31 -13.39
N LYS A 63 19.64 9.16 -13.33
CA LYS A 63 19.29 7.97 -14.12
C LYS A 63 18.51 6.93 -13.37
N THR A 64 18.19 7.18 -12.07
CA THR A 64 17.56 6.18 -11.20
C THR A 64 16.28 6.71 -10.58
N LEU A 65 15.17 6.06 -10.88
CA LEU A 65 13.91 6.22 -10.14
C LEU A 65 13.95 5.32 -8.90
N ILE A 66 13.96 5.92 -7.73
CA ILE A 66 13.83 5.21 -6.45
C ILE A 66 12.38 5.30 -5.99
N ILE A 67 11.74 4.15 -5.71
CA ILE A 67 10.40 4.07 -5.13
C ILE A 67 10.50 3.36 -3.79
N PHE A 68 10.00 4.01 -2.75
CA PHE A 68 9.80 3.40 -1.43
C PHE A 68 8.30 3.26 -1.17
N THR A 69 7.89 2.06 -0.76
CA THR A 69 6.50 1.78 -0.37
C THR A 69 6.44 0.62 0.61
N GLY A 70 5.33 0.48 1.32
CA GLY A 70 5.02 -0.71 2.12
C GLY A 70 4.15 -1.69 1.32
N ASP A 71 4.22 -2.98 1.62
CA ASP A 71 3.42 -4.03 0.99
C ASP A 71 1.98 -4.09 1.54
N ASN A 72 1.80 -3.72 2.80
CA ASN A 72 0.53 -3.70 3.53
C ASN A 72 0.64 -2.83 4.79
N GLY A 73 -0.48 -2.62 5.45
CA GLY A 73 -0.52 -1.87 6.71
C GLY A 73 0.23 -2.55 7.85
N THR A 74 0.49 -1.79 8.90
CA THR A 74 1.23 -2.19 10.09
C THR A 74 0.49 -3.29 10.87
N ALA A 75 1.24 -4.17 11.55
CA ALA A 75 0.67 -5.23 12.39
C ALA A 75 -0.26 -4.67 13.48
N THR A 76 -1.30 -5.42 13.82
CA THR A 76 -2.35 -5.00 14.76
C THR A 76 -1.87 -4.80 16.19
N SER A 77 -0.69 -5.30 16.54
CA SER A 77 -0.04 -5.09 17.85
C SER A 77 0.58 -3.70 18.01
N VAL A 78 0.72 -2.94 16.92
CA VAL A 78 1.33 -1.60 16.92
C VAL A 78 0.27 -0.52 16.99
N ARG A 79 0.51 0.52 17.79
CA ARG A 79 -0.27 1.75 17.84
C ARG A 79 0.65 2.94 17.57
N GLY A 80 0.17 3.88 16.80
CA GLY A 80 0.85 5.13 16.53
C GLY A 80 -0.09 6.33 16.61
N VAL A 81 0.46 7.53 16.57
CA VAL A 81 -0.31 8.77 16.50
C VAL A 81 -0.11 9.38 15.11
N MET A 82 -1.20 9.67 14.42
CA MET A 82 -1.20 10.36 13.14
C MET A 82 -2.19 11.53 13.21
N ASN A 83 -1.70 12.75 13.01
CA ASN A 83 -2.51 13.98 13.08
C ASN A 83 -3.33 14.07 14.38
N GLY A 84 -2.70 13.77 15.53
CA GLY A 84 -3.33 13.81 16.85
C GLY A 84 -4.30 12.65 17.16
N ARG A 85 -4.46 11.70 16.24
CA ARG A 85 -5.34 10.53 16.43
C ARG A 85 -4.53 9.27 16.64
N VAL A 86 -4.95 8.46 17.60
CA VAL A 86 -4.38 7.11 17.80
C VAL A 86 -4.88 6.18 16.70
N ILE A 87 -3.95 5.64 15.94
CA ILE A 87 -4.22 4.66 14.88
C ILE A 87 -3.66 3.31 15.32
N GLN A 88 -4.53 2.31 15.38
CA GLN A 88 -4.15 0.90 15.55
C GLN A 88 -3.73 0.35 14.20
N GLY A 89 -2.65 -0.43 14.15
CA GLY A 89 -2.28 -1.19 12.97
C GLY A 89 -3.42 -2.10 12.48
N GLY A 90 -3.54 -2.27 11.17
CA GLY A 90 -4.67 -2.96 10.55
C GLY A 90 -4.28 -4.03 9.53
N LYS A 91 -3.04 -4.55 9.58
CA LYS A 91 -2.58 -5.59 8.64
C LYS A 91 -3.61 -6.71 8.48
N GLY A 92 -4.00 -7.00 7.23
CA GLY A 92 -5.00 -8.01 6.91
C GLY A 92 -6.46 -7.55 7.05
N SER A 93 -6.70 -6.24 7.19
CA SER A 93 -8.03 -5.64 7.22
C SER A 93 -8.28 -4.71 6.02
N MET A 94 -9.54 -4.34 5.79
CA MET A 94 -9.94 -3.51 4.65
C MET A 94 -9.88 -2.00 4.90
N PRO A 95 -10.01 -1.47 6.12
CA PRO A 95 -9.75 -0.06 6.42
C PRO A 95 -8.34 0.39 6.05
N ASP A 96 -8.14 1.69 5.90
CA ASP A 96 -6.87 2.30 5.46
C ASP A 96 -5.67 1.85 6.30
N ALA A 97 -5.83 1.61 7.59
CA ALA A 97 -4.78 1.04 8.44
C ALA A 97 -4.25 -0.33 7.97
N GLY A 98 -4.98 -1.04 7.09
CA GLY A 98 -4.59 -2.33 6.53
C GLY A 98 -3.99 -2.27 5.12
N ASN A 99 -4.28 -1.22 4.37
CA ASN A 99 -3.97 -1.19 2.93
C ASN A 99 -3.50 0.18 2.38
N HIS A 100 -3.61 1.25 3.14
CA HIS A 100 -3.06 2.55 2.75
C HIS A 100 -1.63 2.67 3.31
N VAL A 101 -0.65 2.55 2.44
CA VAL A 101 0.77 2.48 2.77
C VAL A 101 1.51 3.74 2.33
N PRO A 102 2.70 4.04 2.90
CA PRO A 102 3.56 5.09 2.39
C PRO A 102 3.92 4.86 0.92
N PHE A 103 4.01 5.93 0.17
CA PHE A 103 4.54 5.92 -1.19
C PHE A 103 5.43 7.16 -1.40
N ILE A 104 6.70 6.94 -1.69
CA ILE A 104 7.68 8.00 -1.95
C ILE A 104 8.40 7.66 -3.25
N ALA A 105 8.48 8.62 -4.16
CA ALA A 105 9.24 8.51 -5.40
C ALA A 105 10.30 9.60 -5.46
N ARG A 106 11.55 9.23 -5.77
CA ARG A 106 12.67 10.14 -5.94
C ARG A 106 13.35 9.89 -7.28
N TRP A 107 13.44 10.95 -8.10
CA TRP A 107 14.19 10.94 -9.35
C TRP A 107 14.65 12.36 -9.67
N PRO A 108 15.80 12.80 -9.14
CA PRO A 108 16.35 14.12 -9.42
C PRO A 108 16.47 14.38 -10.92
N GLY A 109 16.26 15.63 -11.32
CA GLY A 109 16.22 16.00 -12.74
C GLY A 109 14.89 15.69 -13.44
N THR A 110 14.11 14.71 -12.95
CA THR A 110 12.84 14.28 -13.56
C THR A 110 11.62 14.60 -12.69
N ILE A 111 11.72 14.38 -11.39
CA ILE A 111 10.66 14.67 -10.40
C ILE A 111 11.06 15.90 -9.59
N LYS A 112 10.18 16.90 -9.54
CA LYS A 112 10.40 18.10 -8.71
C LYS A 112 10.42 17.71 -7.23
N ALA A 113 11.46 18.13 -6.52
CA ALA A 113 11.60 17.88 -5.08
C ALA A 113 10.52 18.59 -4.25
N GLY A 114 10.23 18.04 -3.06
CA GLY A 114 9.32 18.62 -2.07
C GLY A 114 7.83 18.59 -2.46
N GLN A 115 7.45 17.82 -3.48
CA GLN A 115 6.05 17.70 -3.89
C GLN A 115 5.30 16.70 -3.00
N THR A 116 4.05 17.03 -2.71
CA THR A 116 3.10 16.11 -2.09
C THR A 116 1.86 16.04 -2.96
N THR A 117 1.31 14.85 -3.16
CA THR A 117 0.10 14.64 -3.94
C THR A 117 -0.89 13.77 -3.19
N ARG A 118 -2.18 13.94 -3.51
CA ARG A 118 -3.28 13.07 -3.06
C ARG A 118 -3.75 12.13 -4.18
N ALA A 119 -3.00 12.06 -5.28
CA ALA A 119 -3.30 11.11 -6.34
C ALA A 119 -3.25 9.67 -5.83
N ILE A 120 -4.14 8.85 -6.36
CA ILE A 120 -4.14 7.41 -6.08
C ILE A 120 -3.08 6.74 -6.93
N VAL A 121 -2.22 5.96 -6.28
CA VAL A 121 -1.34 4.97 -6.90
C VAL A 121 -1.73 3.60 -6.38
N ASN A 122 -1.94 2.65 -7.27
CA ASN A 122 -2.23 1.25 -6.94
C ASN A 122 -0.98 0.39 -7.22
N PHE A 123 -0.81 -0.72 -6.53
CA PHE A 123 0.30 -1.64 -6.81
C PHE A 123 0.30 -2.18 -8.24
N SER A 124 -0.88 -2.35 -8.85
CA SER A 124 -1.00 -2.70 -10.27
C SER A 124 -0.36 -1.67 -11.21
N ASP A 125 -0.16 -0.43 -10.75
CA ASP A 125 0.40 0.68 -11.55
C ASP A 125 1.93 0.66 -11.57
N ILE A 126 2.58 -0.09 -10.68
CA ILE A 126 4.04 -0.18 -10.60
C ILE A 126 4.62 -0.78 -11.88
N LEU A 127 4.07 -1.91 -12.32
CA LEU A 127 4.56 -2.61 -13.52
C LEU A 127 4.55 -1.72 -14.79
N PRO A 128 3.40 -1.11 -15.19
CA PRO A 128 3.40 -0.25 -16.37
C PRO A 128 4.25 1.01 -16.20
N THR A 129 4.41 1.52 -14.99
CA THR A 129 5.30 2.67 -14.74
C THR A 129 6.77 2.29 -14.95
N ILE A 130 7.21 1.16 -14.41
CA ILE A 130 8.59 0.67 -14.59
C ILE A 130 8.84 0.35 -16.08
N ALA A 131 7.89 -0.27 -16.76
CA ALA A 131 7.99 -0.55 -18.19
C ALA A 131 8.16 0.74 -19.00
N GLU A 132 7.35 1.78 -18.72
CA GLU A 132 7.48 3.08 -19.39
C GLU A 132 8.82 3.77 -19.10
N VAL A 133 9.30 3.72 -17.83
CA VAL A 133 10.61 4.26 -17.44
C VAL A 133 11.73 3.56 -18.18
N GLY A 134 11.66 2.24 -18.37
CA GLY A 134 12.64 1.44 -19.10
C GLY A 134 12.45 1.42 -20.62
N GLY A 135 11.46 2.14 -21.16
CA GLY A 135 11.17 2.16 -22.60
C GLY A 135 10.57 0.84 -23.13
N ALA A 136 10.09 -0.03 -22.25
CA ALA A 136 9.47 -1.29 -22.64
C ALA A 136 8.00 -1.10 -23.03
N LYS A 137 7.54 -1.89 -23.99
CA LYS A 137 6.12 -1.95 -24.37
C LYS A 137 5.40 -3.04 -23.59
N MET A 138 4.18 -2.74 -23.14
CA MET A 138 3.31 -3.74 -22.53
C MET A 138 2.55 -4.49 -23.62
N GLU A 139 2.81 -5.78 -23.75
CA GLU A 139 2.16 -6.63 -24.77
C GLU A 139 0.80 -7.17 -24.34
N HIS A 140 0.55 -7.21 -23.02
CA HIS A 140 -0.68 -7.77 -22.48
C HIS A 140 -1.54 -6.71 -21.81
N LYS A 141 -2.85 -6.93 -21.83
CA LYS A 141 -3.80 -6.12 -21.08
C LYS A 141 -3.58 -6.33 -19.58
N ILE A 142 -3.41 -5.24 -18.85
CA ILE A 142 -3.23 -5.21 -17.40
C ILE A 142 -4.22 -4.23 -16.77
N ASP A 143 -4.44 -4.35 -15.47
CA ASP A 143 -5.31 -3.44 -14.70
C ASP A 143 -4.60 -2.15 -14.28
N GLY A 144 -3.27 -2.13 -14.37
CA GLY A 144 -2.43 -1.00 -13.98
C GLY A 144 -2.40 0.09 -15.03
N VAL A 145 -2.15 1.32 -14.59
CA VAL A 145 -1.94 2.50 -15.43
C VAL A 145 -0.65 3.17 -14.98
N SER A 146 0.25 3.50 -15.90
CA SER A 146 1.47 4.21 -15.55
C SER A 146 1.18 5.57 -14.92
N PHE A 147 1.81 5.85 -13.80
CA PHE A 147 1.77 7.15 -13.14
C PHE A 147 3.02 8.02 -13.41
N LEU A 148 3.88 7.64 -14.36
CA LEU A 148 5.08 8.39 -14.69
C LEU A 148 4.74 9.83 -15.10
N GLY A 149 3.70 10.03 -15.91
CA GLY A 149 3.24 11.37 -16.31
C GLY A 149 2.86 12.23 -15.09
N HIS A 150 2.23 11.62 -14.07
CA HIS A 150 1.90 12.33 -12.82
C HIS A 150 3.15 12.68 -12.01
N LEU A 151 4.14 11.79 -11.94
CA LEU A 151 5.42 12.09 -11.28
C LEU A 151 6.14 13.27 -11.92
N LYS A 152 5.97 13.49 -13.22
CA LYS A 152 6.50 14.62 -13.99
C LYS A 152 5.63 15.89 -13.90
N GLY A 153 4.64 15.93 -13.02
CA GLY A 153 3.77 17.08 -12.79
C GLY A 153 2.48 17.11 -13.61
N GLY A 154 2.17 16.03 -14.32
CA GLY A 154 0.91 15.85 -15.04
C GLY A 154 -0.27 15.49 -14.15
N LYS A 155 -1.43 15.26 -14.76
CA LYS A 155 -2.64 14.84 -14.05
C LYS A 155 -2.48 13.45 -13.42
N PRO A 156 -3.24 13.14 -12.33
CA PRO A 156 -3.33 11.80 -11.79
C PRO A 156 -3.70 10.76 -12.86
N ALA A 157 -3.04 9.60 -12.82
CA ALA A 157 -3.27 8.54 -13.80
C ALA A 157 -4.62 7.85 -13.61
N ARG A 158 -5.15 7.87 -12.37
CA ARG A 158 -6.45 7.30 -12.02
C ARG A 158 -7.17 8.12 -10.95
N GLU A 159 -8.49 8.08 -10.97
CA GLU A 159 -9.35 8.69 -9.96
C GLU A 159 -9.90 7.65 -8.98
N VAL A 160 -10.00 6.39 -9.40
CA VAL A 160 -10.56 5.29 -8.63
C VAL A 160 -9.56 4.15 -8.52
N SER A 161 -9.45 3.60 -7.33
CA SER A 161 -8.72 2.36 -7.05
C SER A 161 -9.70 1.30 -6.58
N TYR A 162 -9.42 0.06 -6.97
CA TYR A 162 -10.13 -1.14 -6.51
C TYR A 162 -9.16 -2.04 -5.75
N CYS A 163 -9.65 -2.65 -4.69
CA CYS A 163 -8.93 -3.66 -3.94
C CYS A 163 -9.81 -4.88 -3.71
N TRP A 164 -9.26 -6.06 -3.97
CA TRP A 164 -9.81 -7.33 -3.55
C TRP A 164 -8.79 -8.08 -2.72
N TYR A 165 -9.21 -8.60 -1.58
CA TYR A 165 -8.32 -9.25 -0.62
C TYR A 165 -8.94 -10.49 -0.02
N ALA A 166 -8.23 -11.62 -0.12
CA ALA A 166 -8.55 -12.87 0.56
C ALA A 166 -7.36 -13.28 1.43
N ARG A 167 -7.49 -13.15 2.75
CA ARG A 167 -6.39 -13.36 3.70
C ARG A 167 -5.69 -14.72 3.57
N ASN A 168 -6.47 -15.75 3.29
CA ASN A 168 -5.97 -17.13 3.21
C ASN A 168 -5.94 -17.65 1.77
N GLY A 169 -6.02 -16.77 0.78
CA GLY A 169 -6.27 -17.15 -0.60
C GLY A 169 -7.69 -17.68 -0.82
N GLY A 170 -7.98 -18.09 -2.05
CA GLY A 170 -9.27 -18.69 -2.41
C GLY A 170 -10.33 -17.68 -2.87
N PRO A 171 -11.53 -18.18 -3.25
CA PRO A 171 -12.53 -17.42 -4.00
C PRO A 171 -13.34 -16.43 -3.16
N LYS A 172 -13.27 -16.53 -1.83
CA LYS A 172 -14.01 -15.65 -0.92
C LYS A 172 -13.10 -14.56 -0.41
N GLY A 173 -13.26 -13.35 -0.94
CA GLY A 173 -12.52 -12.17 -0.52
C GLY A 173 -13.44 -11.04 -0.07
N LYS A 174 -12.83 -10.01 0.47
CA LYS A 174 -13.45 -8.71 0.73
C LYS A 174 -12.94 -7.75 -0.33
N GLU A 175 -13.74 -6.76 -0.67
CA GLU A 175 -13.38 -5.78 -1.69
C GLU A 175 -13.91 -4.41 -1.37
N PHE A 176 -13.32 -3.41 -1.99
CA PHE A 176 -13.82 -2.04 -2.02
C PHE A 176 -13.38 -1.33 -3.31
N ALA A 177 -14.08 -0.27 -3.66
CA ALA A 177 -13.60 0.77 -4.56
C ALA A 177 -13.47 2.08 -3.80
N ARG A 178 -12.46 2.90 -4.16
CA ARG A 178 -12.22 4.19 -3.51
C ARG A 178 -11.72 5.27 -4.45
N THR A 179 -12.05 6.52 -4.12
CA THR A 179 -11.29 7.71 -4.51
C THR A 179 -10.30 8.07 -3.39
N ALA A 180 -9.58 9.18 -3.53
CA ALA A 180 -8.71 9.68 -2.47
C ALA A 180 -9.45 9.88 -1.12
N ASP A 181 -10.72 10.30 -1.17
CA ASP A 181 -11.49 10.70 0.01
C ASP A 181 -12.62 9.75 0.38
N TRP A 182 -13.09 8.94 -0.56
CA TRP A 182 -14.31 8.16 -0.41
C TRP A 182 -14.06 6.68 -0.69
N LYS A 183 -14.69 5.82 0.10
CA LYS A 183 -14.60 4.36 -0.05
C LYS A 183 -15.99 3.73 0.02
N LEU A 184 -16.27 2.83 -0.92
CA LEU A 184 -17.51 2.07 -1.00
C LEU A 184 -17.23 0.57 -0.94
N TYR A 185 -17.97 -0.11 -0.08
CA TYR A 185 -17.98 -1.56 0.02
C TYR A 185 -19.18 -2.17 -0.69
N PRO A 186 -19.13 -3.46 -1.14
CA PRO A 186 -20.25 -4.13 -1.80
C PRO A 186 -21.53 -4.20 -0.98
N ASN A 187 -21.43 -4.16 0.36
CA ASN A 187 -22.58 -4.14 1.25
C ASN A 187 -23.25 -2.76 1.37
N GLY A 188 -22.84 -1.80 0.52
CA GLY A 188 -23.38 -0.45 0.47
C GLY A 188 -22.82 0.54 1.49
N LYS A 189 -21.95 0.09 2.43
CA LYS A 189 -21.28 1.00 3.38
C LYS A 189 -20.37 1.95 2.62
N PHE A 190 -20.59 3.25 2.83
CA PHE A 190 -19.89 4.33 2.15
C PHE A 190 -19.28 5.27 3.19
N TYR A 191 -17.98 5.52 3.09
CA TYR A 191 -17.23 6.28 4.08
C TYR A 191 -16.50 7.46 3.45
N ASN A 192 -16.42 8.56 4.18
CA ASN A 192 -15.42 9.61 3.93
C ASN A 192 -14.14 9.23 4.70
N VAL A 193 -13.22 8.54 4.04
CA VAL A 193 -12.00 8.02 4.68
C VAL A 193 -10.98 9.10 5.01
N TYR A 194 -11.13 10.31 4.46
CA TYR A 194 -10.33 11.45 4.86
C TYR A 194 -10.71 11.98 6.26
N MET A 195 -12.02 12.04 6.54
CA MET A 195 -12.54 12.50 7.84
C MET A 195 -12.63 11.37 8.86
N ASP A 196 -12.95 10.16 8.41
CA ASP A 196 -13.14 8.95 9.23
C ASP A 196 -12.16 7.85 8.79
N VAL A 197 -10.88 8.07 9.09
CA VAL A 197 -9.79 7.14 8.73
C VAL A 197 -9.94 5.73 9.34
N LEU A 198 -10.75 5.60 10.39
CA LEU A 198 -11.04 4.34 11.06
C LEU A 198 -12.31 3.66 10.55
N GLU A 199 -13.03 4.29 9.62
CA GLU A 199 -14.25 3.76 8.99
C GLU A 199 -15.31 3.33 10.03
N LYS A 200 -15.52 4.15 11.07
CA LYS A 200 -16.48 3.89 12.13
C LYS A 200 -17.88 4.37 11.80
N ASN A 201 -18.01 5.42 10.96
CA ASN A 201 -19.23 6.16 10.71
C ASN A 201 -19.60 6.16 9.22
N PRO A 202 -20.28 5.12 8.70
CA PRO A 202 -20.74 5.11 7.33
C PRO A 202 -21.74 6.23 7.07
N VAL A 203 -21.62 6.89 5.93
CA VAL A 203 -22.54 7.95 5.53
C VAL A 203 -23.86 7.35 5.08
N SER A 204 -24.95 7.75 5.76
CA SER A 204 -26.30 7.30 5.42
C SER A 204 -26.74 7.83 4.05
N PRO A 205 -27.48 7.06 3.25
CA PRO A 205 -27.94 7.48 1.92
C PRO A 205 -28.68 8.81 1.90
N GLY A 206 -29.50 9.11 2.91
CA GLY A 206 -30.24 10.35 3.04
C GLY A 206 -29.38 11.60 3.30
N LYS A 207 -28.12 11.43 3.71
CA LYS A 207 -27.17 12.53 3.94
C LYS A 207 -26.30 12.84 2.70
N LEU A 208 -26.49 12.15 1.60
CA LEU A 208 -25.73 12.37 0.38
C LEU A 208 -26.28 13.58 -0.40
N ASN A 209 -25.38 14.50 -0.74
CA ASN A 209 -25.67 15.56 -1.71
C ASN A 209 -25.40 15.06 -3.15
N SER A 210 -25.65 15.90 -4.16
CA SER A 210 -25.46 15.55 -5.58
C SER A 210 -24.03 15.07 -5.88
N LYS A 211 -23.01 15.75 -5.37
CA LYS A 211 -21.59 15.41 -5.56
C LYS A 211 -21.25 14.04 -4.98
N THR A 212 -21.64 13.78 -3.74
CA THR A 212 -21.35 12.52 -3.06
C THR A 212 -22.15 11.35 -3.63
N ARG A 213 -23.37 11.58 -4.16
CA ARG A 213 -24.12 10.58 -4.94
C ARG A 213 -23.39 10.20 -6.22
N ALA A 214 -22.86 11.19 -6.95
CA ALA A 214 -22.08 10.93 -8.17
C ALA A 214 -20.83 10.11 -7.88
N ILE A 215 -20.07 10.44 -6.82
CA ILE A 215 -18.90 9.68 -6.38
C ILE A 215 -19.30 8.25 -6.01
N ARG A 216 -20.37 8.07 -5.22
CA ARG A 216 -20.84 6.75 -4.84
C ARG A 216 -21.24 5.91 -6.05
N ALA A 217 -21.90 6.52 -7.04
CA ALA A 217 -22.27 5.84 -8.30
C ALA A 217 -21.03 5.45 -9.11
N GLN A 218 -20.01 6.30 -9.19
CA GLN A 218 -18.73 6.00 -9.83
C GLN A 218 -18.05 4.80 -9.17
N LEU A 219 -18.00 4.75 -7.83
CA LEU A 219 -17.40 3.64 -7.08
C LEU A 219 -18.21 2.34 -7.24
N GLN A 220 -19.56 2.43 -7.29
CA GLN A 220 -20.40 1.28 -7.56
C GLN A 220 -20.13 0.70 -8.94
N LYS A 221 -20.02 1.56 -9.96
CA LYS A 221 -19.68 1.14 -11.34
C LYS A 221 -18.35 0.39 -11.38
N GLU A 222 -17.36 0.83 -10.61
CA GLU A 222 -16.07 0.14 -10.54
C GLU A 222 -16.19 -1.22 -9.84
N LEU A 223 -16.92 -1.33 -8.72
CA LEU A 223 -17.19 -2.60 -8.06
C LEU A 223 -17.88 -3.59 -9.02
N ASP A 224 -18.89 -3.13 -9.78
CA ASP A 224 -19.63 -3.97 -10.73
C ASP A 224 -18.73 -4.41 -11.90
N ARG A 225 -17.90 -3.51 -12.42
CA ARG A 225 -16.91 -3.81 -13.46
C ARG A 225 -15.96 -4.91 -13.01
N MET A 226 -15.36 -4.76 -11.82
CA MET A 226 -14.37 -5.70 -11.30
C MET A 226 -14.98 -7.06 -10.93
N LYS A 227 -16.22 -7.07 -10.47
CA LYS A 227 -16.95 -8.33 -10.25
C LYS A 227 -17.07 -9.15 -11.53
N GLY A 228 -17.27 -8.50 -12.68
CA GLY A 228 -17.38 -9.15 -13.99
C GLY A 228 -16.07 -9.71 -14.53
N THR A 229 -14.92 -9.20 -14.06
CA THR A 229 -13.59 -9.62 -14.54
C THR A 229 -12.99 -10.79 -13.75
N ARG A 230 -13.59 -11.19 -12.63
CA ARG A 230 -13.03 -12.24 -11.78
C ARG A 230 -13.09 -13.61 -12.45
N THR A 231 -11.96 -14.29 -12.46
CA THR A 231 -11.88 -15.67 -12.88
C THR A 231 -12.65 -16.56 -11.90
N LYS A 232 -13.57 -17.37 -12.42
CA LYS A 232 -14.20 -18.43 -11.63
C LYS A 232 -13.22 -19.58 -11.48
N PHE A 233 -12.56 -19.68 -10.34
CA PHE A 233 -11.69 -20.82 -10.05
C PHE A 233 -12.52 -22.00 -9.62
N ASP A 234 -12.42 -23.10 -10.36
CA ASP A 234 -12.93 -24.40 -9.92
C ASP A 234 -11.92 -25.04 -8.96
N LEU A 235 -12.19 -24.91 -7.68
CA LEU A 235 -11.37 -25.51 -6.62
C LEU A 235 -11.70 -26.98 -6.35
N SER A 236 -12.65 -27.60 -7.06
CA SER A 236 -13.02 -29.01 -6.88
C SER A 236 -11.82 -29.93 -7.11
N LYS A 237 -10.93 -29.57 -8.05
CA LYS A 237 -9.70 -30.28 -8.38
C LYS A 237 -8.66 -30.33 -7.25
N TYR A 238 -8.75 -29.41 -6.30
CA TYR A 238 -7.78 -29.27 -5.19
C TYR A 238 -8.34 -29.72 -3.86
N LYS A 239 -9.58 -30.20 -3.81
CA LYS A 239 -10.09 -30.85 -2.60
C LYS A 239 -9.34 -32.16 -2.40
N LYS A 240 -8.48 -32.23 -1.38
CA LYS A 240 -7.87 -33.50 -0.97
C LYS A 240 -9.02 -34.48 -0.74
N LYS A 241 -8.96 -35.64 -1.43
CA LYS A 241 -9.78 -36.78 -1.04
C LYS A 241 -9.43 -37.06 0.44
N LYS A 242 -10.46 -36.95 1.30
CA LYS A 242 -10.34 -37.35 2.70
C LYS A 242 -10.23 -38.87 2.76
#